data_2b1b3cde18c3463b988810bdc3c61d72
#
_entry.id   2b1b3cde18c3463b988810bdc3c61d72
#
_cell.length_a   1.000
_cell.length_b   1.000
_cell.length_c   1.000
_cell.angle_alpha   90.00
_cell.angle_beta   90.00
_cell.angle_gamma   90.00
#
_symmetry.space_group_name_H-M   'P 1'
#
loop_
_entity.id
_entity.type
_entity.pdbx_description
1 polymer ?
#
loop_
_entity_poly.entity_id
_entity_poly.type
_entity_poly.pdbx_seq_one_letter_code
_entity_poly.pdbx_strand_id
1 'polypeptide(L)'
;MSVDVTIVVITFDSERDLRTSLDSALVQEGVTSELIVVDNGSRDGTLKIVRSYGDRLRLIEPGENTGFAGGMNRGIDAGSGRYVLALNPDCRLQPDFCAVLGARLDDRPDVGSASGRLLRGGDPGLVATDTIDSVGLYFTASGRHFDRGAGEPATGRYLQEEPVFGVTGAAGFYRREALDAVRISTGWFDDDFFAYREDADLAWRLQHAGWGCLYVPTAIAVHRRANLPERRAQMSELVNYHSVKNRWLLRINNQTRAEFWRTLVPTFARDAVVVGGCLLRERSSLPAFGWLWSNRRRLWAKRRQI
;
A
#
# COMPACT_ATOMS: atom_id res chain seq x y z
N MET A 1 22.59 -12.85 -13.63
CA MET A 1 21.24 -12.79 -14.25
C MET A 1 20.60 -11.50 -13.76
N SER A 2 19.83 -10.83 -14.60
CA SER A 2 19.06 -9.66 -14.16
C SER A 2 17.92 -10.10 -13.22
N VAL A 3 17.64 -9.33 -12.18
CA VAL A 3 16.50 -9.57 -11.27
C VAL A 3 15.23 -9.05 -11.94
N ASP A 4 14.19 -9.89 -11.99
CA ASP A 4 12.89 -9.47 -12.54
C ASP A 4 12.07 -8.70 -11.50
N VAL A 5 12.01 -9.20 -10.26
CA VAL A 5 11.15 -8.63 -9.21
C VAL A 5 11.94 -8.38 -7.92
N THR A 6 11.90 -7.13 -7.44
CA THR A 6 12.27 -6.81 -6.06
C THR A 6 11.03 -6.92 -5.18
N ILE A 7 10.99 -7.89 -4.27
CA ILE A 7 9.93 -8.02 -3.28
C ILE A 7 10.37 -7.29 -2.01
N VAL A 8 9.61 -6.30 -1.57
CA VAL A 8 9.90 -5.51 -0.37
C VAL A 8 8.85 -5.78 0.70
N VAL A 9 9.29 -6.24 1.87
CA VAL A 9 8.43 -6.49 3.04
C VAL A 9 8.84 -5.56 4.17
N ILE A 10 7.88 -4.78 4.67
CA ILE A 10 8.10 -3.91 5.83
C ILE A 10 7.57 -4.59 7.07
N THR A 11 8.39 -4.71 8.10
CA THR A 11 8.01 -5.33 9.37
C THR A 11 8.05 -4.32 10.52
N PHE A 12 7.06 -4.44 11.41
CA PHE A 12 7.01 -3.78 12.71
C PHE A 12 6.08 -4.60 13.61
N ASP A 13 6.64 -5.32 14.59
CA ASP A 13 5.94 -6.25 15.48
C ASP A 13 5.00 -7.21 14.70
N SER A 14 5.60 -7.96 13.76
CA SER A 14 4.89 -8.73 12.73
C SER A 14 5.05 -10.25 12.88
N GLU A 15 5.43 -10.74 14.04
CA GLU A 15 5.80 -12.14 14.31
C GLU A 15 4.77 -13.17 13.82
N ARG A 16 3.48 -12.85 13.93
CA ARG A 16 2.38 -13.81 13.78
C ARG A 16 2.35 -14.51 12.43
N ASP A 17 2.35 -13.77 11.33
CA ASP A 17 2.14 -14.30 9.97
C ASP A 17 3.40 -14.20 9.10
N LEU A 18 4.44 -13.56 9.61
CA LEU A 18 5.65 -13.20 8.87
C LEU A 18 6.30 -14.40 8.18
N ARG A 19 6.42 -15.52 8.88
CA ARG A 19 7.04 -16.73 8.30
C ARG A 19 6.28 -17.20 7.05
N THR A 20 4.95 -17.25 7.12
CA THR A 20 4.09 -17.62 5.99
C THR A 20 4.24 -16.66 4.82
N SER A 21 4.34 -15.36 5.10
CA SER A 21 4.57 -14.31 4.08
C SER A 21 5.93 -14.49 3.41
N LEU A 22 7.02 -14.57 4.18
CA LEU A 22 8.38 -14.70 3.65
C LEU A 22 8.58 -16.00 2.87
N ASP A 23 8.07 -17.13 3.38
CA ASP A 23 8.17 -18.41 2.67
C ASP A 23 7.47 -18.33 1.31
N SER A 24 6.29 -17.71 1.22
CA SER A 24 5.58 -17.53 -0.05
C SER A 24 6.29 -16.57 -1.02
N ALA A 25 6.97 -15.56 -0.50
CA ALA A 25 7.77 -14.63 -1.31
C ALA A 25 9.03 -15.28 -1.89
N LEU A 26 9.64 -16.22 -1.16
CA LEU A 26 10.87 -16.92 -1.57
C LEU A 26 10.65 -18.04 -2.59
N VAL A 27 9.41 -18.53 -2.75
CA VAL A 27 9.08 -19.63 -3.68
C VAL A 27 8.32 -19.15 -4.92
N GLN A 28 8.50 -17.88 -5.32
CA GLN A 28 7.89 -17.38 -6.55
C GLN A 28 8.48 -18.07 -7.77
N GLU A 29 7.61 -18.63 -8.61
CA GLU A 29 7.95 -19.38 -9.82
C GLU A 29 7.85 -18.51 -11.07
N GLY A 30 8.61 -18.87 -12.11
CA GLY A 30 8.56 -18.19 -13.42
C GLY A 30 9.20 -16.81 -13.47
N VAL A 31 9.84 -16.34 -12.40
CA VAL A 31 10.58 -15.08 -12.31
C VAL A 31 11.84 -15.25 -11.48
N THR A 32 12.85 -14.39 -11.75
CA THR A 32 13.97 -14.21 -10.83
C THR A 32 13.62 -13.09 -9.85
N SER A 33 13.63 -13.40 -8.54
CA SER A 33 13.28 -12.42 -7.51
C SER A 33 14.36 -12.25 -6.45
N GLU A 34 14.43 -11.06 -5.89
CA GLU A 34 15.17 -10.75 -4.66
C GLU A 34 14.19 -10.33 -3.58
N LEU A 35 14.42 -10.77 -2.34
CA LEU A 35 13.59 -10.44 -1.20
C LEU A 35 14.34 -9.51 -0.25
N ILE A 36 13.76 -8.35 0.01
CA ILE A 36 14.30 -7.34 0.93
C ILE A 36 13.30 -7.12 2.05
N VAL A 37 13.75 -7.29 3.28
CA VAL A 37 12.96 -7.03 4.49
C VAL A 37 13.51 -5.78 5.15
N VAL A 38 12.65 -4.81 5.42
CA VAL A 38 13.00 -3.61 6.19
C VAL A 38 12.30 -3.67 7.53
N ASP A 39 13.06 -3.86 8.61
CA ASP A 39 12.49 -3.93 9.96
C ASP A 39 12.50 -2.57 10.65
N ASN A 40 11.35 -2.04 10.92
CA ASN A 40 11.14 -0.72 11.54
C ASN A 40 11.29 -0.71 13.07
N GLY A 41 12.18 -1.56 13.60
CA GLY A 41 12.48 -1.61 15.04
C GLY A 41 11.48 -2.46 15.81
N SER A 42 11.18 -3.66 15.32
CA SER A 42 10.34 -4.65 16.01
C SER A 42 10.89 -5.06 17.36
N ARG A 43 9.99 -5.31 18.32
CA ARG A 43 10.31 -5.68 19.70
C ARG A 43 9.86 -7.09 20.08
N ASP A 44 9.08 -7.74 19.22
CA ASP A 44 8.61 -9.11 19.32
C ASP A 44 9.60 -10.11 18.67
N GLY A 45 9.14 -11.30 18.31
CA GLY A 45 9.94 -12.33 17.62
C GLY A 45 10.27 -12.06 16.16
N THR A 46 9.83 -10.94 15.58
CA THR A 46 10.00 -10.60 14.15
C THR A 46 11.44 -10.70 13.66
N LEU A 47 12.39 -9.99 14.30
CA LEU A 47 13.81 -10.01 13.91
C LEU A 47 14.43 -11.41 14.01
N LYS A 48 14.04 -12.21 15.02
CA LYS A 48 14.51 -13.59 15.15
C LYS A 48 14.04 -14.44 13.96
N ILE A 49 12.81 -14.24 13.51
CA ILE A 49 12.27 -14.90 12.32
C ILE A 49 13.06 -14.47 11.09
N VAL A 50 13.19 -13.16 10.82
CA VAL A 50 13.88 -12.64 9.61
C VAL A 50 15.32 -13.15 9.55
N ARG A 51 16.07 -13.05 10.64
CA ARG A 51 17.46 -13.50 10.72
C ARG A 51 17.63 -15.02 10.51
N SER A 52 16.61 -15.82 10.78
CA SER A 52 16.64 -17.25 10.54
C SER A 52 16.69 -17.65 9.06
N TYR A 53 16.40 -16.71 8.14
CA TYR A 53 16.49 -16.93 6.70
C TYR A 53 17.91 -16.79 6.12
N GLY A 54 18.85 -16.17 6.87
CA GLY A 54 20.23 -15.96 6.43
C GLY A 54 20.30 -15.21 5.10
N ASP A 55 21.15 -15.69 4.19
CA ASP A 55 21.42 -15.06 2.89
C ASP A 55 20.29 -15.20 1.86
N ARG A 56 19.17 -15.85 2.21
CA ARG A 56 18.00 -15.98 1.30
C ARG A 56 17.23 -14.66 1.14
N LEU A 57 17.46 -13.71 2.02
CA LEU A 57 16.88 -12.38 1.94
C LEU A 57 17.89 -11.33 2.42
N ARG A 58 17.67 -10.08 2.03
CA ARG A 58 18.43 -8.93 2.53
C ARG A 58 17.64 -8.23 3.62
N LEU A 59 18.20 -8.16 4.84
CA LEU A 59 17.62 -7.41 5.95
C LEU A 59 18.21 -5.99 5.99
N ILE A 60 17.34 -5.00 6.16
CA ILE A 60 17.68 -3.59 6.42
C ILE A 60 17.06 -3.19 7.76
N GLU A 61 17.86 -2.69 8.66
CA GLU A 61 17.45 -2.18 9.98
C GLU A 61 17.72 -0.67 10.02
N PRO A 62 16.74 0.21 9.81
CA PRO A 62 16.96 1.67 9.81
C PRO A 62 17.36 2.25 11.17
N GLY A 63 17.17 1.51 12.26
CA GLY A 63 17.41 1.95 13.63
C GLY A 63 16.26 2.75 14.26
N GLU A 64 15.25 3.07 13.47
CA GLU A 64 14.03 3.77 13.91
C GLU A 64 12.83 3.32 13.10
N ASN A 65 11.61 3.60 13.59
CA ASN A 65 10.40 3.33 12.80
C ASN A 65 10.18 4.46 11.78
N THR A 66 10.43 4.17 10.51
CA THR A 66 10.27 5.10 9.39
C THR A 66 8.89 5.01 8.73
N GLY A 67 7.99 4.22 9.30
CA GLY A 67 6.69 3.93 8.73
C GLY A 67 6.76 3.03 7.49
N PHE A 68 5.61 2.73 6.91
CA PHE A 68 5.52 1.92 5.70
C PHE A 68 6.19 2.63 4.51
N ALA A 69 5.89 3.92 4.29
CA ALA A 69 6.43 4.69 3.17
C ALA A 69 7.97 4.77 3.19
N GLY A 70 8.56 5.16 4.33
CA GLY A 70 10.02 5.26 4.47
C GLY A 70 10.71 3.90 4.37
N GLY A 71 10.10 2.84 4.92
CA GLY A 71 10.60 1.48 4.77
C GLY A 71 10.57 1.01 3.31
N MET A 72 9.45 1.23 2.59
CA MET A 72 9.33 0.90 1.17
C MET A 72 10.38 1.61 0.34
N ASN A 73 10.60 2.91 0.55
CA ASN A 73 11.63 3.66 -0.16
C ASN A 73 13.03 3.05 0.02
N ARG A 74 13.39 2.63 1.25
CA ARG A 74 14.67 1.97 1.51
C ARG A 74 14.79 0.61 0.82
N GLY A 75 13.71 -0.18 0.83
CA GLY A 75 13.68 -1.46 0.15
C GLY A 75 13.76 -1.33 -1.37
N ILE A 76 13.05 -0.39 -1.97
CA ILE A 76 13.09 -0.10 -3.42
C ILE A 76 14.48 0.38 -3.85
N ASP A 77 15.09 1.27 -3.06
CA ASP A 77 16.44 1.80 -3.33
C ASP A 77 17.52 0.71 -3.26
N ALA A 78 17.33 -0.28 -2.40
CA ALA A 78 18.26 -1.40 -2.23
C ALA A 78 18.10 -2.51 -3.26
N GLY A 79 16.99 -2.52 -4.02
CA GLY A 79 16.66 -3.54 -4.99
C GLY A 79 16.92 -3.12 -6.43
N SER A 80 17.02 -4.11 -7.34
CA SER A 80 17.38 -3.92 -8.75
C SER A 80 16.35 -4.43 -9.76
N GLY A 81 15.27 -5.05 -9.28
CA GLY A 81 14.25 -5.64 -10.14
C GLY A 81 13.54 -4.63 -11.04
N ARG A 82 13.24 -5.03 -12.27
CA ARG A 82 12.44 -4.22 -13.21
C ARG A 82 11.00 -4.03 -12.75
N TYR A 83 10.55 -4.90 -11.88
CA TYR A 83 9.30 -4.76 -11.13
C TYR A 83 9.56 -4.67 -9.63
N VAL A 84 8.63 -4.06 -8.91
CA VAL A 84 8.64 -3.96 -7.45
C VAL A 84 7.33 -4.51 -6.92
N LEU A 85 7.39 -5.45 -5.99
CA LEU A 85 6.25 -5.91 -5.20
C LEU A 85 6.35 -5.33 -3.80
N ALA A 86 5.43 -4.43 -3.45
CA ALA A 86 5.20 -4.04 -2.06
C ALA A 86 4.34 -5.12 -1.39
N LEU A 87 4.86 -5.78 -0.36
CA LEU A 87 4.20 -6.93 0.27
C LEU A 87 4.09 -6.72 1.79
N ASN A 88 2.87 -6.87 2.32
CA ASN A 88 2.64 -6.85 3.76
C ASN A 88 3.15 -8.15 4.44
N PRO A 89 3.63 -8.07 5.69
CA PRO A 89 4.13 -9.22 6.43
C PRO A 89 3.04 -10.23 6.83
N ASP A 90 1.77 -9.89 6.64
CA ASP A 90 0.59 -10.72 6.85
C ASP A 90 -0.14 -11.07 5.54
N CYS A 91 0.62 -11.13 4.43
CA CYS A 91 0.11 -11.49 3.11
C CYS A 91 0.86 -12.70 2.56
N ARG A 92 0.14 -13.74 2.11
CA ARG A 92 0.67 -14.95 1.47
C ARG A 92 0.36 -14.95 -0.02
N LEU A 93 1.37 -15.11 -0.84
CA LEU A 93 1.27 -15.18 -2.29
C LEU A 93 1.04 -16.62 -2.78
N GLN A 94 0.34 -16.79 -3.90
CA GLN A 94 0.44 -18.03 -4.69
C GLN A 94 1.80 -18.07 -5.41
N PRO A 95 2.32 -19.28 -5.76
CA PRO A 95 3.66 -19.41 -6.34
C PRO A 95 3.88 -18.66 -7.66
N ASP A 96 2.84 -18.48 -8.45
CA ASP A 96 2.86 -17.81 -9.77
C ASP A 96 2.47 -16.32 -9.74
N PHE A 97 2.23 -15.76 -8.56
CA PHE A 97 1.69 -14.39 -8.39
C PHE A 97 2.51 -13.33 -9.14
N CYS A 98 3.83 -13.34 -8.96
CA CYS A 98 4.72 -12.37 -9.61
C CYS A 98 4.81 -12.61 -11.12
N ALA A 99 4.87 -13.85 -11.55
CA ALA A 99 4.97 -14.21 -12.98
C ALA A 99 3.70 -13.78 -13.74
N VAL A 100 2.53 -14.05 -13.17
CA VAL A 100 1.24 -13.67 -13.78
C VAL A 100 1.13 -12.16 -13.92
N LEU A 101 1.47 -11.38 -12.88
CA LEU A 101 1.40 -9.92 -12.93
C LEU A 101 2.47 -9.33 -13.87
N GLY A 102 3.69 -9.88 -13.83
CA GLY A 102 4.79 -9.44 -14.69
C GLY A 102 4.46 -9.63 -16.18
N ALA A 103 3.94 -10.81 -16.56
CA ALA A 103 3.52 -11.08 -17.94
C ALA A 103 2.45 -10.08 -18.44
N ARG A 104 1.46 -9.76 -17.58
CA ARG A 104 0.44 -8.77 -17.95
C ARG A 104 0.99 -7.36 -18.11
N LEU A 105 1.96 -6.98 -17.28
CA LEU A 105 2.64 -5.69 -17.47
C LEU A 105 3.53 -5.70 -18.71
N ASP A 106 4.15 -6.81 -19.09
CA ASP A 106 4.92 -6.93 -20.34
C ASP A 106 4.03 -6.75 -21.58
N ASP A 107 2.82 -7.32 -21.56
CA ASP A 107 1.82 -7.19 -22.63
C ASP A 107 1.20 -5.78 -22.71
N ARG A 108 1.28 -4.99 -21.65
CA ARG A 108 0.64 -3.68 -21.50
C ARG A 108 1.63 -2.60 -21.06
N PRO A 109 2.40 -2.03 -22.01
CA PRO A 109 3.41 -1.00 -21.71
C PRO A 109 2.81 0.31 -21.15
N ASP A 110 1.52 0.54 -21.34
CA ASP A 110 0.75 1.67 -20.79
C ASP A 110 0.35 1.47 -19.31
N VAL A 111 0.55 0.27 -18.75
CA VAL A 111 0.19 -0.07 -17.38
C VAL A 111 1.40 0.01 -16.46
N GLY A 112 1.32 0.87 -15.45
CA GLY A 112 2.39 1.10 -14.45
C GLY A 112 2.26 0.25 -13.20
N SER A 113 1.07 -0.31 -12.91
CA SER A 113 0.83 -1.15 -11.73
C SER A 113 -0.24 -2.20 -11.97
N ALA A 114 -0.17 -3.32 -11.24
CA ALA A 114 -1.16 -4.38 -11.32
C ALA A 114 -1.56 -4.88 -9.93
N SER A 115 -2.86 -5.12 -9.75
CA SER A 115 -3.47 -5.68 -8.54
C SER A 115 -3.88 -7.11 -8.78
N GLY A 116 -3.44 -8.02 -7.92
CA GLY A 116 -3.99 -9.37 -7.88
C GLY A 116 -5.34 -9.42 -7.16
N ARG A 117 -5.91 -10.62 -7.11
CA ARG A 117 -7.10 -10.96 -6.32
C ARG A 117 -6.69 -11.33 -4.92
N LEU A 118 -6.89 -10.41 -3.97
CA LEU A 118 -6.58 -10.65 -2.58
C LEU A 118 -7.82 -11.19 -1.86
N LEU A 119 -7.67 -12.37 -1.25
CA LEU A 119 -8.68 -13.01 -0.41
C LEU A 119 -8.38 -12.75 1.06
N ARG A 120 -9.40 -12.70 1.91
CA ARG A 120 -9.18 -12.62 3.36
C ARG A 120 -8.55 -13.90 3.88
N GLY A 121 -7.54 -13.74 4.75
CA GLY A 121 -6.86 -14.83 5.42
C GLY A 121 -7.48 -15.17 6.77
N GLY A 122 -7.69 -16.47 7.00
CA GLY A 122 -8.10 -17.04 8.29
C GLY A 122 -6.97 -17.81 8.96
N ASP A 123 -7.18 -18.20 10.23
CA ASP A 123 -6.29 -19.09 10.97
C ASP A 123 -6.56 -20.56 10.64
N PRO A 124 -5.51 -21.44 10.76
CA PRO A 124 -4.11 -21.09 10.93
C PRO A 124 -3.42 -20.79 9.60
N GLY A 125 -2.35 -19.97 9.61
CA GLY A 125 -1.38 -19.87 8.49
C GLY A 125 -1.92 -19.17 7.23
N LEU A 126 -2.80 -18.18 7.35
CA LEU A 126 -3.35 -17.43 6.22
C LEU A 126 -4.08 -18.33 5.20
N VAL A 127 -4.98 -19.17 5.69
CA VAL A 127 -5.87 -19.95 4.82
C VAL A 127 -6.87 -19.01 4.15
N ALA A 128 -7.02 -19.12 2.84
CA ALA A 128 -7.97 -18.31 2.09
C ALA A 128 -9.42 -18.59 2.54
N THR A 129 -10.17 -17.52 2.81
CA THR A 129 -11.62 -17.60 3.02
C THR A 129 -12.36 -17.29 1.71
N ASP A 130 -13.67 -17.49 1.69
CA ASP A 130 -14.52 -17.14 0.54
C ASP A 130 -14.95 -15.64 0.57
N THR A 131 -14.01 -14.76 0.95
CA THR A 131 -14.25 -13.32 1.06
C THR A 131 -13.13 -12.55 0.39
N ILE A 132 -13.50 -11.60 -0.46
CA ILE A 132 -12.54 -10.67 -1.06
C ILE A 132 -11.99 -9.74 0.03
N ASP A 133 -10.67 -9.56 0.02
CA ASP A 133 -10.01 -8.51 0.77
C ASP A 133 -9.83 -7.26 -0.08
N SER A 134 -9.27 -7.39 -1.28
CA SER A 134 -9.14 -6.30 -2.24
C SER A 134 -8.97 -6.83 -3.67
N VAL A 135 -9.56 -6.12 -4.63
CA VAL A 135 -9.34 -6.28 -6.06
C VAL A 135 -8.96 -4.94 -6.71
N GLY A 136 -8.17 -4.15 -6.00
CA GLY A 136 -7.74 -2.81 -6.37
C GLY A 136 -8.40 -1.71 -5.55
N LEU A 137 -8.05 -0.46 -5.84
CA LEU A 137 -8.57 0.72 -5.17
C LEU A 137 -9.61 1.45 -6.02
N TYR A 138 -10.55 2.14 -5.36
CA TYR A 138 -11.42 3.12 -5.98
C TYR A 138 -11.62 4.35 -5.07
N PHE A 139 -12.01 5.48 -5.67
CA PHE A 139 -12.32 6.72 -4.97
C PHE A 139 -13.79 7.08 -5.06
N THR A 140 -14.33 7.62 -3.98
CA THR A 140 -15.66 8.22 -3.94
C THR A 140 -15.59 9.72 -4.22
N ALA A 141 -16.72 10.34 -4.55
CA ALA A 141 -16.82 11.79 -4.72
C ALA A 141 -16.41 12.60 -3.48
N SER A 142 -16.43 12.01 -2.28
CA SER A 142 -15.96 12.68 -1.05
C SER A 142 -14.45 12.54 -0.80
N GLY A 143 -13.67 12.08 -1.80
CA GLY A 143 -12.23 11.90 -1.70
C GLY A 143 -11.80 10.77 -0.75
N ARG A 144 -12.70 9.78 -0.48
CA ARG A 144 -12.34 8.56 0.22
C ARG A 144 -11.93 7.50 -0.79
N HIS A 145 -10.82 6.82 -0.51
CA HIS A 145 -10.47 5.60 -1.20
C HIS A 145 -10.94 4.39 -0.39
N PHE A 146 -11.17 3.30 -1.08
CA PHE A 146 -11.55 2.00 -0.52
C PHE A 146 -10.93 0.89 -1.35
N ASP A 147 -10.75 -0.25 -0.71
CA ASP A 147 -10.49 -1.50 -1.39
C ASP A 147 -11.77 -1.97 -2.10
N ARG A 148 -11.68 -2.15 -3.40
CA ARG A 148 -12.77 -2.64 -4.23
C ARG A 148 -13.05 -4.09 -3.88
N GLY A 149 -14.32 -4.44 -3.75
CA GLY A 149 -14.78 -5.78 -3.41
C GLY A 149 -14.58 -6.18 -1.94
N ALA A 150 -14.01 -5.33 -1.10
CA ALA A 150 -13.71 -5.68 0.30
C ALA A 150 -14.96 -6.12 1.07
N GLY A 151 -14.91 -7.36 1.60
CA GLY A 151 -16.00 -7.96 2.36
C GLY A 151 -17.07 -8.66 1.50
N GLU A 152 -16.96 -8.60 0.16
CA GLU A 152 -17.86 -9.32 -0.74
C GLU A 152 -17.45 -10.79 -0.90
N PRO A 153 -18.40 -11.69 -1.25
CA PRO A 153 -18.08 -13.08 -1.58
C PRO A 153 -17.09 -13.18 -2.75
N ALA A 154 -16.16 -14.11 -2.66
CA ALA A 154 -15.15 -14.32 -3.69
C ALA A 154 -15.72 -15.06 -4.92
N THR A 155 -16.87 -15.70 -4.81
CA THR A 155 -17.50 -16.46 -5.89
C THR A 155 -18.37 -15.58 -6.80
N GLY A 156 -18.34 -15.85 -8.12
CA GLY A 156 -19.23 -15.24 -9.11
C GLY A 156 -18.94 -13.80 -9.51
N ARG A 157 -17.98 -13.12 -8.87
CA ARG A 157 -17.64 -11.70 -9.15
C ARG A 157 -16.13 -11.53 -9.30
N TYR A 158 -15.73 -10.44 -9.98
CA TYR A 158 -14.32 -10.08 -10.17
C TYR A 158 -13.51 -11.22 -10.84
N LEU A 159 -14.07 -11.85 -11.87
CA LEU A 159 -13.44 -12.95 -12.61
C LEU A 159 -12.76 -12.50 -13.90
N GLN A 160 -12.91 -11.24 -14.28
CA GLN A 160 -12.35 -10.67 -15.50
C GLN A 160 -11.28 -9.64 -15.16
N GLU A 161 -10.29 -9.54 -16.05
CA GLU A 161 -9.33 -8.44 -16.00
C GLU A 161 -10.03 -7.12 -16.32
N GLU A 162 -9.71 -6.08 -15.56
CA GLU A 162 -10.30 -4.77 -15.77
C GLU A 162 -9.39 -3.65 -15.23
N PRO A 163 -9.45 -2.44 -15.82
CA PRO A 163 -8.78 -1.28 -15.28
C PRO A 163 -9.34 -0.93 -13.90
N VAL A 164 -8.43 -0.61 -12.95
CA VAL A 164 -8.77 -0.11 -11.62
C VAL A 164 -8.00 1.18 -11.33
N PHE A 165 -8.37 1.91 -10.28
CA PHE A 165 -7.69 3.17 -9.96
C PHE A 165 -6.26 2.96 -9.48
N GLY A 166 -6.01 1.93 -8.70
CA GLY A 166 -4.71 1.64 -8.12
C GLY A 166 -4.69 0.30 -7.40
N VAL A 167 -3.55 -0.04 -6.83
CA VAL A 167 -3.31 -1.26 -6.06
C VAL A 167 -3.34 -0.98 -4.57
N THR A 168 -3.74 -1.95 -3.76
CA THR A 168 -3.61 -1.90 -2.29
C THR A 168 -2.15 -2.14 -1.88
N GLY A 169 -1.70 -1.47 -0.82
CA GLY A 169 -0.36 -1.67 -0.25
C GLY A 169 -0.10 -3.07 0.32
N ALA A 170 -1.13 -3.94 0.41
CA ALA A 170 -0.98 -5.30 0.92
C ALA A 170 -0.17 -6.21 -0.02
N ALA A 171 -0.34 -6.08 -1.36
CA ALA A 171 0.42 -6.78 -2.39
C ALA A 171 0.38 -5.96 -3.70
N GLY A 172 0.99 -4.79 -3.69
CA GLY A 172 1.01 -3.87 -4.83
C GLY A 172 2.18 -4.18 -5.77
N PHE A 173 1.89 -4.49 -7.03
CA PHE A 173 2.90 -4.80 -8.04
C PHE A 173 3.07 -3.62 -8.99
N TYR A 174 4.30 -3.15 -9.15
CA TYR A 174 4.62 -1.93 -9.89
C TYR A 174 5.73 -2.13 -10.91
N ARG A 175 5.61 -1.49 -12.05
CA ARG A 175 6.71 -1.29 -13.00
C ARG A 175 7.68 -0.27 -12.40
N ARG A 176 8.98 -0.58 -12.31
CA ARG A 176 9.99 0.36 -11.76
C ARG A 176 10.05 1.67 -12.55
N GLU A 177 9.99 1.60 -13.87
CA GLU A 177 9.94 2.79 -14.73
C GLU A 177 8.77 3.73 -14.37
N ALA A 178 7.60 3.17 -14.11
CA ALA A 178 6.42 3.96 -13.71
C ALA A 178 6.62 4.59 -12.32
N LEU A 179 7.20 3.85 -11.37
CA LEU A 179 7.58 4.38 -10.06
C LEU A 179 8.57 5.54 -10.21
N ASP A 180 9.63 5.37 -11.00
CA ASP A 180 10.66 6.38 -11.20
C ASP A 180 10.09 7.64 -11.86
N ALA A 181 9.16 7.49 -12.79
CA ALA A 181 8.49 8.61 -13.47
C ALA A 181 7.68 9.50 -12.53
N VAL A 182 7.21 8.96 -11.39
CA VAL A 182 6.39 9.69 -10.40
C VAL A 182 7.10 9.90 -9.06
N ARG A 183 8.41 9.63 -9.01
CA ARG A 183 9.22 9.85 -7.80
C ARG A 183 9.26 11.33 -7.46
N ILE A 184 9.04 11.65 -6.19
CA ILE A 184 9.10 13.00 -5.64
C ILE A 184 10.25 13.14 -4.66
N SER A 185 10.50 14.34 -4.15
CA SER A 185 11.61 14.61 -3.21
C SER A 185 11.56 13.79 -1.91
N THR A 186 10.41 13.24 -1.54
CA THR A 186 10.21 12.37 -0.37
C THR A 186 10.19 10.88 -0.74
N GLY A 187 10.54 10.51 -1.96
CA GLY A 187 10.66 9.12 -2.40
C GLY A 187 9.61 8.67 -3.40
N TRP A 188 9.55 7.38 -3.69
CA TRP A 188 8.50 6.74 -4.49
C TRP A 188 7.18 6.71 -3.73
N PHE A 189 7.20 6.24 -2.48
CA PHE A 189 6.13 6.47 -1.51
C PHE A 189 6.43 7.76 -0.76
N ASP A 190 5.44 8.64 -0.61
CA ASP A 190 5.65 9.91 0.08
C ASP A 190 5.80 9.70 1.59
N ASP A 191 7.00 9.90 2.13
CA ASP A 191 7.34 9.70 3.56
C ASP A 191 6.45 10.51 4.51
N ASP A 192 5.86 11.61 4.05
CA ASP A 192 4.94 12.39 4.87
C ASP A 192 3.68 11.62 5.30
N PHE A 193 3.32 10.55 4.58
CA PHE A 193 2.23 9.68 4.99
C PHE A 193 2.60 8.84 6.21
N PHE A 194 3.84 8.40 6.32
CA PHE A 194 4.30 7.43 7.30
C PHE A 194 3.68 6.05 7.08
N ALA A 195 2.37 5.92 7.31
CA ALA A 195 1.57 4.73 7.01
C ALA A 195 0.12 5.14 6.73
N TYR A 196 -0.59 4.33 5.93
CA TYR A 196 -1.96 4.50 5.46
C TYR A 196 -2.14 5.62 4.43
N ARG A 197 -2.70 5.29 3.28
CA ARG A 197 -3.01 6.13 2.10
C ARG A 197 -1.81 6.47 1.23
N GLU A 198 -0.61 6.03 1.55
CA GLU A 198 0.58 6.18 0.70
C GLU A 198 0.43 5.41 -0.62
N ASP A 199 -0.27 4.27 -0.60
CA ASP A 199 -0.67 3.49 -1.77
C ASP A 199 -1.66 4.25 -2.66
N ALA A 200 -2.66 4.87 -2.06
CA ALA A 200 -3.63 5.70 -2.75
C ALA A 200 -3.00 6.98 -3.33
N ASP A 201 -2.01 7.58 -2.64
CA ASP A 201 -1.24 8.70 -3.14
C ASP A 201 -0.41 8.32 -4.36
N LEU A 202 0.33 7.21 -4.26
CA LEU A 202 1.14 6.70 -5.36
C LEU A 202 0.26 6.34 -6.57
N ALA A 203 -0.88 5.66 -6.33
CA ALA A 203 -1.85 5.36 -7.39
C ALA A 203 -2.36 6.63 -8.09
N TRP A 204 -2.65 7.70 -7.34
CA TRP A 204 -3.12 8.95 -7.92
C TRP A 204 -2.03 9.65 -8.74
N ARG A 205 -0.77 9.66 -8.26
CA ARG A 205 0.37 10.19 -9.02
C ARG A 205 0.61 9.41 -10.33
N LEU A 206 0.51 8.08 -10.28
CA LEU A 206 0.60 7.24 -11.49
C LEU A 206 -0.50 7.58 -12.51
N GLN A 207 -1.75 7.75 -12.06
CA GLN A 207 -2.86 8.17 -12.92
C GLN A 207 -2.60 9.55 -13.54
N HIS A 208 -2.08 10.52 -12.79
CA HIS A 208 -1.73 11.85 -13.32
C HIS A 208 -0.62 11.80 -14.38
N ALA A 209 0.31 10.88 -14.23
CA ALA A 209 1.39 10.66 -15.20
C ALA A 209 0.94 9.81 -16.42
N GLY A 210 -0.33 9.41 -16.48
CA GLY A 210 -0.89 8.62 -17.59
C GLY A 210 -0.67 7.12 -17.50
N TRP A 211 -0.12 6.61 -16.39
CA TRP A 211 0.03 5.18 -16.17
C TRP A 211 -1.28 4.53 -15.74
N GLY A 212 -1.68 3.45 -16.43
CA GLY A 212 -2.82 2.62 -16.04
C GLY A 212 -2.54 1.73 -14.83
N CYS A 213 -3.62 1.21 -14.24
CA CYS A 213 -3.57 0.12 -13.27
C CYS A 213 -4.51 -1.00 -13.71
N LEU A 214 -4.03 -2.25 -13.70
CA LEU A 214 -4.78 -3.43 -14.13
C LEU A 214 -5.10 -4.34 -12.95
N TYR A 215 -6.34 -4.77 -12.82
CA TYR A 215 -6.71 -5.89 -11.95
C TYR A 215 -6.59 -7.21 -12.72
N VAL A 216 -5.89 -8.19 -12.14
CA VAL A 216 -5.63 -9.52 -12.74
C VAL A 216 -6.16 -10.61 -11.81
N PRO A 217 -7.32 -11.22 -12.11
CA PRO A 217 -8.01 -12.15 -11.20
C PRO A 217 -7.27 -13.47 -10.97
N THR A 218 -6.38 -13.87 -11.87
CA THR A 218 -5.61 -15.10 -11.78
C THR A 218 -4.39 -15.00 -10.86
N ALA A 219 -3.90 -13.79 -10.58
CA ALA A 219 -2.86 -13.56 -9.58
C ALA A 219 -3.49 -13.53 -8.18
N ILE A 220 -3.34 -14.59 -7.39
CA ILE A 220 -4.04 -14.74 -6.10
C ILE A 220 -3.08 -14.56 -4.94
N ALA A 221 -3.52 -13.78 -3.94
CA ALA A 221 -2.86 -13.66 -2.65
C ALA A 221 -3.89 -13.74 -1.51
N VAL A 222 -3.42 -13.99 -0.29
CA VAL A 222 -4.25 -14.09 0.91
C VAL A 222 -3.73 -13.13 1.96
N HIS A 223 -4.55 -12.21 2.43
CA HIS A 223 -4.16 -11.14 3.35
C HIS A 223 -5.02 -11.15 4.62
N ARG A 224 -4.40 -11.01 5.80
CA ARG A 224 -5.13 -11.07 7.07
C ARG A 224 -5.99 -9.86 7.37
N ARG A 225 -5.64 -8.70 6.91
CA ARG A 225 -6.27 -7.41 7.22
C ARG A 225 -6.54 -7.20 8.72
N ALA A 226 -5.52 -6.81 9.44
CA ALA A 226 -5.61 -6.53 10.87
C ALA A 226 -6.52 -5.31 11.18
N ASN A 227 -6.47 -4.27 10.34
CA ASN A 227 -7.17 -3.00 10.57
C ASN A 227 -8.47 -2.92 9.76
N LEU A 228 -9.58 -3.31 10.39
CA LEU A 228 -10.92 -3.18 9.80
C LEU A 228 -11.55 -1.84 10.21
N PRO A 229 -12.25 -1.14 9.28
CA PRO A 229 -12.93 0.13 9.58
C PRO A 229 -13.91 0.05 10.76
N GLU A 230 -14.55 -1.11 10.96
CA GLU A 230 -15.49 -1.38 12.04
C GLU A 230 -14.82 -1.38 13.43
N ARG A 231 -13.51 -1.61 13.47
CA ARG A 231 -12.72 -1.63 14.72
C ARG A 231 -12.03 -0.30 15.01
N ARG A 232 -12.44 0.80 14.36
CA ARG A 232 -11.79 2.12 14.52
C ARG A 232 -11.62 2.56 15.97
N ALA A 233 -12.60 2.30 16.83
CA ALA A 233 -12.54 2.65 18.25
C ALA A 233 -11.43 1.91 19.04
N GLN A 234 -10.90 0.81 18.47
CA GLN A 234 -9.85 -0.02 19.08
C GLN A 234 -8.46 0.29 18.47
N MET A 235 -8.40 1.16 17.47
CA MET A 235 -7.14 1.54 16.83
C MET A 235 -6.34 2.47 17.76
N SER A 236 -5.00 2.37 17.67
CA SER A 236 -4.11 3.24 18.43
C SER A 236 -4.27 4.72 18.04
N GLU A 237 -3.93 5.63 18.95
CA GLU A 237 -3.93 7.06 18.71
C GLU A 237 -3.06 7.45 17.51
N LEU A 238 -1.94 6.76 17.30
CA LEU A 238 -1.06 6.96 16.16
C LEU A 238 -1.76 6.65 14.84
N VAL A 239 -2.49 5.54 14.75
CA VAL A 239 -3.29 5.16 13.57
C VAL A 239 -4.37 6.21 13.28
N ASN A 240 -5.07 6.65 14.33
CA ASN A 240 -6.11 7.68 14.20
C ASN A 240 -5.54 9.01 13.72
N TYR A 241 -4.41 9.45 14.30
CA TYR A 241 -3.69 10.64 13.90
C TYR A 241 -3.32 10.60 12.39
N HIS A 242 -2.64 9.53 11.94
CA HIS A 242 -2.27 9.39 10.53
C HIS A 242 -3.49 9.27 9.61
N SER A 243 -4.52 8.57 10.02
CA SER A 243 -5.77 8.47 9.25
C SER A 243 -6.42 9.84 9.00
N VAL A 244 -6.35 10.76 9.98
CA VAL A 244 -6.84 12.14 9.84
C VAL A 244 -5.87 12.94 9.00
N LYS A 245 -4.59 13.03 9.36
CA LYS A 245 -3.56 13.78 8.65
C LYS A 245 -3.54 13.43 7.15
N ASN A 246 -3.45 12.15 6.83
CA ASN A 246 -3.26 11.65 5.49
C ASN A 246 -4.51 11.85 4.60
N ARG A 247 -5.70 12.03 5.17
CA ARG A 247 -6.90 12.40 4.42
C ARG A 247 -6.73 13.74 3.70
N TRP A 248 -6.20 14.75 4.39
CA TRP A 248 -5.95 16.07 3.80
C TRP A 248 -4.69 16.06 2.95
N LEU A 249 -3.64 15.38 3.41
CA LEU A 249 -2.38 15.27 2.69
C LEU A 249 -2.58 14.69 1.29
N LEU A 250 -3.35 13.59 1.16
CA LEU A 250 -3.69 12.96 -0.10
C LEU A 250 -4.31 13.95 -1.11
N ARG A 251 -5.23 14.79 -0.66
CA ARG A 251 -5.88 15.80 -1.52
C ARG A 251 -4.96 17.00 -1.78
N ILE A 252 -4.19 17.43 -0.80
CA ILE A 252 -3.19 18.50 -0.98
C ILE A 252 -2.21 18.08 -2.07
N ASN A 253 -1.73 16.85 -2.06
CA ASN A 253 -0.81 16.36 -3.06
C ASN A 253 -1.47 16.28 -4.45
N ASN A 254 -2.63 15.66 -4.58
CA ASN A 254 -3.10 15.13 -5.85
C ASN A 254 -4.32 15.82 -6.46
N GLN A 255 -5.21 16.42 -5.64
CA GLN A 255 -6.49 16.90 -6.13
C GLN A 255 -6.33 18.08 -7.10
N THR A 256 -6.77 17.94 -8.36
CA THR A 256 -6.78 19.01 -9.35
C THR A 256 -7.83 20.07 -9.04
N ARG A 257 -7.72 21.25 -9.67
CA ARG A 257 -8.74 22.31 -9.53
C ARG A 257 -10.12 21.86 -10.01
N ALA A 258 -10.18 21.13 -11.11
CA ALA A 258 -11.44 20.61 -11.67
C ALA A 258 -12.09 19.61 -10.71
N GLU A 259 -11.32 18.65 -10.19
CA GLU A 259 -11.79 17.70 -9.18
C GLU A 259 -12.25 18.40 -7.90
N PHE A 260 -11.51 19.40 -7.43
CA PHE A 260 -11.88 20.19 -6.25
C PHE A 260 -13.29 20.77 -6.39
N TRP A 261 -13.57 21.49 -7.50
CA TRP A 261 -14.88 22.11 -7.70
C TRP A 261 -15.99 21.06 -7.90
N ARG A 262 -15.71 19.98 -8.64
CA ARG A 262 -16.67 18.90 -8.87
C ARG A 262 -17.04 18.15 -7.58
N THR A 263 -16.11 18.03 -6.65
CA THR A 263 -16.30 17.25 -5.43
C THR A 263 -16.45 18.11 -4.16
N LEU A 264 -16.54 19.44 -4.30
CA LEU A 264 -16.54 20.39 -3.18
C LEU A 264 -17.59 20.06 -2.11
N VAL A 265 -18.85 19.88 -2.52
CA VAL A 265 -19.97 19.68 -1.60
C VAL A 265 -19.83 18.35 -0.82
N PRO A 266 -19.68 17.17 -1.46
CA PRO A 266 -19.54 15.91 -0.75
C PRO A 266 -18.26 15.85 0.10
N THR A 267 -17.18 16.50 -0.35
CA THR A 267 -15.92 16.57 0.39
C THR A 267 -16.06 17.43 1.64
N PHE A 268 -16.61 18.63 1.52
CA PHE A 268 -16.83 19.54 2.64
C PHE A 268 -17.76 18.93 3.70
N ALA A 269 -18.89 18.34 3.28
CA ALA A 269 -19.81 17.65 4.19
C ALA A 269 -19.10 16.53 4.97
N ARG A 270 -18.27 15.76 4.29
CA ARG A 270 -17.48 14.70 4.93
C ARG A 270 -16.40 15.24 5.85
N ASP A 271 -15.72 16.32 5.48
CA ASP A 271 -14.70 16.95 6.31
C ASP A 271 -15.31 17.52 7.60
N ALA A 272 -16.49 18.13 7.52
CA ALA A 272 -17.22 18.61 8.71
C ALA A 272 -17.52 17.46 9.70
N VAL A 273 -17.94 16.29 9.20
CA VAL A 273 -18.14 15.09 10.02
C VAL A 273 -16.83 14.63 10.66
N VAL A 274 -15.72 14.63 9.92
CA VAL A 274 -14.41 14.18 10.46
C VAL A 274 -13.91 15.17 11.52
N VAL A 275 -13.97 16.48 11.25
CA VAL A 275 -13.57 17.52 12.21
C VAL A 275 -14.44 17.46 13.47
N GLY A 276 -15.77 17.33 13.32
CA GLY A 276 -16.68 17.14 14.44
C GLY A 276 -16.35 15.89 15.26
N GLY A 277 -16.03 14.78 14.59
CA GLY A 277 -15.57 13.55 15.23
C GLY A 277 -14.29 13.74 16.06
N CYS A 278 -13.30 14.45 15.47
CA CYS A 278 -12.06 14.77 16.18
C CYS A 278 -12.30 15.64 17.41
N LEU A 279 -13.18 16.63 17.34
CA LEU A 279 -13.48 17.52 18.46
C LEU A 279 -14.22 16.81 19.59
N LEU A 280 -15.16 15.92 19.25
CA LEU A 280 -16.07 15.32 20.21
C LEU A 280 -15.58 13.97 20.76
N ARG A 281 -14.86 13.15 19.96
CA ARG A 281 -14.55 11.75 20.28
C ARG A 281 -13.07 11.37 20.16
N GLU A 282 -12.34 11.93 19.17
CA GLU A 282 -10.95 11.54 18.87
C GLU A 282 -9.99 12.74 19.00
N ARG A 283 -9.93 13.37 20.17
CA ARG A 283 -9.11 14.57 20.39
C ARG A 283 -7.60 14.33 20.15
N SER A 284 -7.13 13.10 20.31
CA SER A 284 -5.76 12.67 19.97
C SER A 284 -5.40 12.88 18.50
N SER A 285 -6.40 13.01 17.60
CA SER A 285 -6.18 13.33 16.19
C SER A 285 -6.05 14.83 15.87
N LEU A 286 -6.39 15.74 16.79
CA LEU A 286 -6.31 17.19 16.56
C LEU A 286 -4.90 17.71 16.18
N PRO A 287 -3.79 17.16 16.73
CA PRO A 287 -2.44 17.55 16.30
C PRO A 287 -2.19 17.40 14.79
N ALA A 288 -2.95 16.55 14.08
CA ALA A 288 -2.87 16.40 12.63
C ALA A 288 -3.09 17.72 11.88
N PHE A 289 -4.04 18.54 12.34
CA PHE A 289 -4.33 19.84 11.73
C PHE A 289 -3.20 20.84 12.00
N GLY A 290 -2.62 20.83 13.19
CA GLY A 290 -1.44 21.62 13.53
C GLY A 290 -0.25 21.26 12.65
N TRP A 291 0.00 19.97 12.43
CA TRP A 291 1.05 19.49 11.55
C TRP A 291 0.85 19.95 10.10
N LEU A 292 -0.36 19.80 9.55
CA LEU A 292 -0.69 20.25 8.19
C LEU A 292 -0.48 21.78 8.03
N TRP A 293 -0.91 22.55 9.01
CA TRP A 293 -0.73 24.00 9.00
C TRP A 293 0.75 24.42 9.07
N SER A 294 1.52 23.83 9.99
CA SER A 294 2.95 24.12 10.16
C SER A 294 3.76 23.75 8.91
N ASN A 295 3.39 22.66 8.22
CA ASN A 295 4.08 22.18 7.03
C ASN A 295 3.49 22.73 5.70
N ARG A 296 2.46 23.56 5.72
CA ARG A 296 1.73 23.99 4.51
C ARG A 296 2.61 24.49 3.37
N ARG A 297 3.64 25.29 3.67
CA ARG A 297 4.55 25.84 2.64
C ARG A 297 5.33 24.73 1.94
N ARG A 298 5.87 23.80 2.71
CA ARG A 298 6.61 22.63 2.22
C ARG A 298 5.69 21.71 1.40
N LEU A 299 4.48 21.44 1.88
CA LEU A 299 3.50 20.60 1.19
C LEU A 299 3.10 21.22 -0.17
N TRP A 300 2.88 22.53 -0.23
CA TRP A 300 2.60 23.22 -1.50
C TRP A 300 3.80 23.24 -2.46
N ALA A 301 5.03 23.30 -1.94
CA ALA A 301 6.23 23.17 -2.76
C ALA A 301 6.38 21.74 -3.33
N LYS A 302 6.11 20.72 -2.50
CA LYS A 302 6.11 19.31 -2.91
C LYS A 302 5.04 19.03 -3.99
N ARG A 303 3.82 19.56 -3.82
CA ARG A 303 2.74 19.41 -4.81
C ARG A 303 3.14 19.84 -6.23
N ARG A 304 4.09 20.77 -6.38
CA ARG A 304 4.55 21.23 -7.71
C ARG A 304 5.38 20.18 -8.45
N GLN A 305 5.76 19.10 -7.77
CA GLN A 305 6.49 17.96 -8.35
C GLN A 305 5.52 16.89 -8.90
N ILE A 306 4.26 16.97 -8.47
CA ILE A 306 3.16 16.11 -8.86
C ILE A 306 2.33 16.78 -9.96
#